data_eb69d6a09024f9aa9e6db46912403311
#
_entry.id   eb69d6a09024f9aa9e6db46912403311
#
_cell.length_a   1.000
_cell.length_b   1.000
_cell.length_c   1.000
_cell.angle_alpha   90.00
_cell.angle_beta   90.00
_cell.angle_gamma   90.00
#
_symmetry.space_group_name_H-M   'P 1'
#
loop_
_entity.id
_entity.type
_entity.pdbx_description
1 polymer ?
#
loop_
_entity_poly.entity_id
_entity_poly.type
_entity_poly.pdbx_seq_one_letter_code
_entity_poly.pdbx_strand_id
1 'polypeptide(L)'
;NLEIKRGYDEEDLIGGVDPYSASKGCAELIIKSYYESFLKKKSNIRLGISRAGNVIGGGDWSKNRIIPDCIRAWSKGSFVSVRNPKSTRPWQHVLEVLHGYLKLAAELKKNKTNNGHAFNFGPKKNQDKTVNSLLFESKKHWISAKWLFKKDKSFAESSLLKLNSSKANKKLKWFNSLSFFE
;
A
#
# COMPACT_ATOMS: atom_id res chain seq x y z
N ASN A 1 -3.10 -0.34 14.43
CA ASN A 1 -1.77 -0.51 13.86
C ASN A 1 -0.75 -0.65 14.99
N LEU A 2 -0.02 -1.77 15.03
CA LEU A 2 0.98 -2.09 16.06
C LEU A 2 2.36 -1.47 15.76
N GLU A 3 2.49 -0.71 14.68
CA GLU A 3 3.74 -0.03 14.27
C GLU A 3 4.96 -0.97 14.22
N ILE A 4 4.78 -2.14 13.59
CA ILE A 4 5.77 -3.22 13.57
C ILE A 4 7.01 -2.79 12.75
N LYS A 5 8.16 -2.67 13.40
CA LYS A 5 9.43 -2.21 12.79
C LYS A 5 9.95 -3.13 11.66
N ARG A 6 9.72 -4.45 11.76
CA ARG A 6 10.09 -5.42 10.71
C ARG A 6 9.23 -5.33 9.45
N GLY A 7 8.15 -4.57 9.51
CA GLY A 7 7.09 -4.57 8.50
C GLY A 7 6.08 -5.68 8.74
N TYR A 8 4.82 -5.41 8.37
CA TYR A 8 3.74 -6.40 8.45
C TYR A 8 3.95 -7.49 7.42
N ASP A 9 3.88 -8.74 7.84
CA ASP A 9 3.77 -9.89 6.95
C ASP A 9 2.33 -10.39 6.82
N GLU A 10 2.12 -11.45 6.05
CA GLU A 10 0.79 -11.93 5.73
C GLU A 10 0.12 -12.69 6.89
N GLU A 11 0.88 -13.09 7.91
CA GLU A 11 0.38 -13.82 9.08
C GLU A 11 0.07 -12.89 10.27
N ASP A 12 0.44 -11.61 10.16
CA ASP A 12 0.10 -10.64 11.19
C ASP A 12 -1.41 -10.37 11.24
N LEU A 13 -1.89 -9.99 12.42
CA LEU A 13 -3.30 -9.67 12.66
C LEU A 13 -3.79 -8.59 11.69
N ILE A 14 -4.93 -8.85 11.10
CA ILE A 14 -5.63 -7.91 10.20
C ILE A 14 -6.71 -7.14 10.95
N GLY A 15 -7.08 -5.98 10.41
CA GLY A 15 -8.05 -5.08 11.02
C GLY A 15 -7.40 -3.77 11.46
N GLY A 16 -8.12 -2.99 12.24
CA GLY A 16 -7.63 -1.71 12.76
C GLY A 16 -8.69 -1.01 13.59
N VAL A 17 -8.28 0.06 14.28
CA VAL A 17 -9.16 0.84 15.16
C VAL A 17 -10.00 1.89 14.40
N ASP A 18 -9.69 2.11 13.14
CA ASP A 18 -10.44 3.02 12.27
C ASP A 18 -11.35 2.27 11.29
N PRO A 19 -12.46 2.88 10.82
CA PRO A 19 -13.42 2.20 9.94
C PRO A 19 -12.83 1.74 8.61
N TYR A 20 -11.84 2.44 8.06
CA TYR A 20 -11.19 2.06 6.81
C TYR A 20 -10.38 0.77 6.99
N SER A 21 -9.50 0.72 7.99
CA SER A 21 -8.69 -0.47 8.30
C SER A 21 -9.58 -1.66 8.67
N ALA A 22 -10.63 -1.43 9.47
CA ALA A 22 -11.62 -2.44 9.83
C ALA A 22 -12.30 -3.01 8.58
N SER A 23 -12.78 -2.16 7.66
CA SER A 23 -13.46 -2.60 6.44
C SER A 23 -12.58 -3.47 5.54
N LYS A 24 -11.28 -3.15 5.43
CA LYS A 24 -10.31 -3.96 4.68
C LYS A 24 -10.06 -5.31 5.35
N GLY A 25 -9.94 -5.33 6.67
CA GLY A 25 -9.82 -6.57 7.44
C GLY A 25 -11.06 -7.47 7.30
N CYS A 26 -12.27 -6.91 7.43
CA CYS A 26 -13.51 -7.64 7.23
C CYS A 26 -13.63 -8.21 5.82
N ALA A 27 -13.27 -7.45 4.78
CA ALA A 27 -13.29 -7.94 3.41
C ALA A 27 -12.39 -9.18 3.25
N GLU A 28 -11.21 -9.17 3.84
CA GLU A 28 -10.31 -10.31 3.78
C GLU A 28 -10.79 -11.52 4.55
N LEU A 29 -11.42 -11.33 5.72
CA LEU A 29 -12.05 -12.40 6.47
C LEU A 29 -13.18 -13.06 5.67
N ILE A 30 -14.02 -12.25 5.01
CA ILE A 30 -15.09 -12.75 4.13
C ILE A 30 -14.48 -13.54 2.97
N ILE A 31 -13.46 -13.04 2.31
CA ILE A 31 -12.77 -13.73 1.21
C ILE A 31 -12.24 -15.09 1.67
N LYS A 32 -11.58 -15.14 2.82
CA LYS A 32 -11.08 -16.40 3.41
C LYS A 32 -12.20 -17.39 3.72
N SER A 33 -13.28 -16.90 4.33
CA SER A 33 -14.45 -17.74 4.64
C SER A 33 -15.07 -18.33 3.36
N TYR A 34 -15.26 -17.52 2.32
CA TYR A 34 -15.75 -18.00 1.02
C TYR A 34 -14.80 -19.00 0.37
N TYR A 35 -13.50 -18.75 0.44
CA TYR A 35 -12.52 -19.67 -0.09
C TYR A 35 -12.58 -21.02 0.59
N GLU A 36 -12.54 -21.07 1.92
CA GLU A 36 -12.56 -22.33 2.67
C GLU A 36 -13.88 -23.10 2.49
N SER A 37 -15.03 -22.40 2.49
CA SER A 37 -16.35 -23.00 2.41
C SER A 37 -16.72 -23.48 1.00
N PHE A 38 -16.38 -22.72 -0.03
CA PHE A 38 -16.94 -22.93 -1.37
C PHE A 38 -15.93 -23.14 -2.48
N LEU A 39 -14.73 -22.50 -2.40
CA LEU A 39 -13.82 -22.43 -3.55
C LEU A 39 -12.66 -23.42 -3.46
N LYS A 40 -12.21 -23.75 -2.28
CA LYS A 40 -11.01 -24.57 -2.02
C LYS A 40 -11.05 -25.93 -2.74
N LYS A 41 -12.23 -26.55 -2.78
CA LYS A 41 -12.43 -27.88 -3.41
C LYS A 41 -12.68 -27.76 -4.93
N LYS A 42 -12.90 -26.58 -5.48
CA LYS A 42 -13.17 -26.40 -6.91
C LYS A 42 -11.85 -26.36 -7.70
N SER A 43 -11.72 -27.22 -8.68
CA SER A 43 -10.48 -27.38 -9.45
C SER A 43 -10.19 -26.24 -10.42
N ASN A 44 -11.24 -25.54 -10.86
CA ASN A 44 -11.17 -24.49 -11.89
C ASN A 44 -11.06 -23.06 -11.33
N ILE A 45 -11.19 -22.87 -10.00
CA ILE A 45 -11.10 -21.57 -9.37
C ILE A 45 -9.77 -21.44 -8.61
N ARG A 46 -9.12 -20.33 -8.79
CA ARG A 46 -7.92 -19.93 -8.06
C ARG A 46 -8.12 -18.56 -7.46
N LEU A 47 -7.78 -18.42 -6.19
CA LEU A 47 -7.92 -17.19 -5.43
C LEU A 47 -6.59 -16.81 -4.81
N GLY A 48 -6.20 -15.56 -4.98
CA GLY A 48 -5.07 -14.95 -4.27
C GLY A 48 -5.50 -13.60 -3.72
N ILE A 49 -4.99 -13.23 -2.55
CA ILE A 49 -5.26 -11.96 -1.90
C ILE A 49 -4.03 -11.08 -2.05
N SER A 50 -4.21 -9.90 -2.62
CA SER A 50 -3.12 -8.94 -2.82
C SER A 50 -3.27 -7.77 -1.85
N ARG A 51 -2.24 -7.50 -1.06
CA ARG A 51 -2.15 -6.35 -0.16
C ARG A 51 -1.05 -5.42 -0.65
N ALA A 52 -1.38 -4.16 -0.87
CA ALA A 52 -0.40 -3.14 -1.26
C ALA A 52 -0.35 -2.02 -0.22
N GLY A 53 0.78 -1.32 -0.18
CA GLY A 53 0.97 -0.12 0.64
C GLY A 53 0.42 1.13 -0.02
N ASN A 54 1.09 2.26 0.22
CA ASN A 54 0.73 3.53 -0.37
C ASN A 54 1.20 3.58 -1.83
N VAL A 55 0.25 3.50 -2.74
CA VAL A 55 0.48 3.45 -4.19
C VAL A 55 0.32 4.84 -4.78
N ILE A 56 1.26 5.24 -5.62
CA ILE A 56 1.25 6.51 -6.36
C ILE A 56 1.17 6.20 -7.85
N GLY A 57 0.30 6.92 -8.55
CA GLY A 57 0.17 6.81 -10.02
C GLY A 57 -0.74 7.88 -10.57
N GLY A 58 -0.69 8.07 -11.87
CA GLY A 58 -1.59 8.99 -12.56
C GLY A 58 -3.06 8.55 -12.48
N GLY A 59 -3.99 9.52 -12.59
CA GLY A 59 -5.43 9.25 -12.60
C GLY A 59 -6.09 9.09 -11.23
N ASP A 60 -5.35 9.10 -10.11
CA ASP A 60 -5.94 9.15 -8.78
C ASP A 60 -6.31 10.60 -8.41
N TRP A 61 -7.60 10.84 -8.22
CA TRP A 61 -8.16 12.12 -7.79
C TRP A 61 -8.92 12.03 -6.48
N SER A 62 -8.73 10.96 -5.71
CA SER A 62 -9.40 10.74 -4.44
C SER A 62 -9.05 11.83 -3.43
N LYS A 63 -10.05 12.30 -2.70
CA LYS A 63 -9.86 13.27 -1.61
C LYS A 63 -9.14 12.63 -0.43
N ASN A 64 -8.44 13.45 0.36
CA ASN A 64 -7.68 13.04 1.54
C ASN A 64 -6.51 12.09 1.25
N ARG A 65 -6.00 12.10 0.03
CA ARG A 65 -4.76 11.44 -0.35
C ARG A 65 -3.69 12.49 -0.64
N ILE A 66 -2.51 12.28 -0.07
CA ILE A 66 -1.46 13.32 -0.05
C ILE A 66 -1.07 13.79 -1.46
N ILE A 67 -0.80 12.91 -2.42
CA ILE A 67 -0.36 13.34 -3.76
C ILE A 67 -1.50 14.02 -4.54
N PRO A 68 -2.72 13.45 -4.66
CA PRO A 68 -3.84 14.16 -5.26
C PRO A 68 -4.13 15.52 -4.63
N ASP A 69 -4.05 15.63 -3.30
CA ASP A 69 -4.27 16.89 -2.59
C ASP A 69 -3.16 17.91 -2.88
N CYS A 70 -1.90 17.46 -2.97
CA CYS A 70 -0.77 18.27 -3.40
C CYS A 70 -0.99 18.82 -4.81
N ILE A 71 -1.28 17.97 -5.77
CA ILE A 71 -1.50 18.37 -7.18
C ILE A 71 -2.63 19.39 -7.27
N ARG A 72 -3.77 19.13 -6.60
CA ARG A 72 -4.91 20.08 -6.57
C ARG A 72 -4.57 21.44 -5.97
N ALA A 73 -3.77 21.46 -4.91
CA ALA A 73 -3.38 22.73 -4.26
C ALA A 73 -2.35 23.49 -5.11
N TRP A 74 -1.32 22.79 -5.55
CA TRP A 74 -0.21 23.41 -6.29
C TRP A 74 -0.60 23.92 -7.68
N SER A 75 -1.50 23.21 -8.39
CA SER A 75 -2.03 23.69 -9.67
C SER A 75 -2.83 24.99 -9.55
N LYS A 76 -3.30 25.31 -8.34
CA LYS A 76 -3.96 26.59 -8.02
C LYS A 76 -3.03 27.61 -7.34
N GLY A 77 -1.74 27.34 -7.27
CA GLY A 77 -0.77 28.17 -6.55
C GLY A 77 -0.95 28.20 -5.04
N SER A 78 -1.75 27.27 -4.48
CA SER A 78 -2.15 27.23 -3.07
C SER A 78 -1.25 26.32 -2.25
N PHE A 79 -1.33 26.46 -0.92
CA PHE A 79 -0.67 25.55 0.02
C PHE A 79 -1.51 24.27 0.21
N VAL A 80 -0.83 23.12 0.29
CA VAL A 80 -1.47 21.90 0.81
C VAL A 80 -1.27 21.80 2.32
N SER A 81 -2.31 21.41 3.04
CA SER A 81 -2.24 21.16 4.48
C SER A 81 -1.77 19.71 4.75
N VAL A 82 -0.73 19.55 5.55
CA VAL A 82 -0.13 18.25 5.89
C VAL A 82 -0.22 18.03 7.40
N ARG A 83 -0.86 16.93 7.80
CA ARG A 83 -1.11 16.62 9.22
C ARG A 83 0.08 16.00 9.92
N ASN A 84 0.65 14.93 9.36
CA ASN A 84 1.69 14.10 9.98
C ASN A 84 2.93 13.97 9.07
N PRO A 85 3.79 15.01 8.98
CA PRO A 85 4.94 15.02 8.07
C PRO A 85 5.98 13.94 8.39
N LYS A 86 6.05 13.49 9.66
CA LYS A 86 7.00 12.47 10.12
C LYS A 86 6.51 11.04 9.94
N SER A 87 5.24 10.84 9.60
CA SER A 87 4.69 9.50 9.36
C SER A 87 5.39 8.81 8.20
N THR A 88 5.83 7.58 8.44
CA THR A 88 6.50 6.73 7.43
C THR A 88 5.47 5.87 6.72
N ARG A 89 5.57 5.80 5.40
CA ARG A 89 4.70 5.00 4.53
C ARG A 89 5.51 4.21 3.51
N PRO A 90 5.01 3.04 3.11
CA PRO A 90 5.61 2.22 2.07
C PRO A 90 5.18 2.71 0.68
N TRP A 91 5.76 3.85 0.25
CA TRP A 91 5.47 4.44 -1.06
C TRP A 91 5.96 3.56 -2.19
N GLN A 92 5.14 3.39 -3.23
CA GLN A 92 5.54 2.67 -4.43
C GLN A 92 4.74 3.13 -5.65
N HIS A 93 5.33 2.98 -6.81
CA HIS A 93 4.67 3.29 -8.08
C HIS A 93 3.59 2.26 -8.40
N VAL A 94 2.50 2.70 -9.01
CA VAL A 94 1.35 1.84 -9.35
C VAL A 94 1.74 0.64 -10.23
N LEU A 95 2.68 0.81 -11.16
CA LEU A 95 3.13 -0.27 -12.04
C LEU A 95 3.83 -1.41 -11.29
N GLU A 96 4.53 -1.11 -10.18
CA GLU A 96 5.12 -2.14 -9.32
C GLU A 96 4.04 -3.07 -8.73
N VAL A 97 2.98 -2.46 -8.22
CA VAL A 97 1.85 -3.20 -7.63
C VAL A 97 1.12 -4.01 -8.69
N LEU A 98 0.80 -3.40 -9.83
CA LEU A 98 0.12 -4.07 -10.94
C LEU A 98 0.95 -5.24 -11.49
N HIS A 99 2.27 -5.08 -11.64
CA HIS A 99 3.17 -6.18 -11.98
C HIS A 99 3.06 -7.32 -10.97
N GLY A 100 3.03 -7.00 -9.67
CA GLY A 100 2.85 -7.99 -8.60
C GLY A 100 1.53 -8.76 -8.72
N TYR A 101 0.44 -8.06 -9.00
CA TYR A 101 -0.89 -8.66 -9.16
C TYR A 101 -0.95 -9.58 -10.38
N LEU A 102 -0.43 -9.15 -11.52
CA LEU A 102 -0.36 -9.98 -12.73
C LEU A 102 0.53 -11.21 -12.51
N LYS A 103 1.63 -11.04 -11.79
CA LYS A 103 2.52 -12.15 -11.45
C LYS A 103 1.88 -13.17 -10.52
N LEU A 104 1.13 -12.71 -9.51
CA LEU A 104 0.34 -13.59 -8.66
C LEU A 104 -0.70 -14.37 -9.49
N ALA A 105 -1.44 -13.70 -10.37
CA ALA A 105 -2.42 -14.35 -11.24
C ALA A 105 -1.78 -15.42 -12.14
N ALA A 106 -0.62 -15.12 -12.73
CA ALA A 106 0.13 -16.07 -13.56
C ALA A 106 0.61 -17.29 -12.76
N GLU A 107 1.09 -17.07 -11.53
CA GLU A 107 1.54 -18.16 -10.65
C GLU A 107 0.38 -19.02 -10.14
N LEU A 108 -0.77 -18.43 -9.83
CA LEU A 108 -1.98 -19.16 -9.46
C LEU A 108 -2.48 -20.08 -10.58
N LYS A 109 -2.32 -19.67 -11.85
CA LYS A 109 -2.64 -20.51 -13.01
C LYS A 109 -1.72 -21.73 -13.08
N LYS A 110 -0.42 -21.57 -12.79
CA LYS A 110 0.59 -22.62 -12.89
C LYS A 110 0.59 -23.55 -11.68
N ASN A 111 0.44 -22.98 -10.49
CA ASN A 111 0.70 -23.69 -9.24
C ASN A 111 -0.43 -23.50 -8.21
N LYS A 112 -0.99 -24.64 -7.75
CA LYS A 112 -2.07 -24.65 -6.75
C LYS A 112 -1.58 -24.29 -5.33
N THR A 113 -0.30 -24.40 -5.04
CA THR A 113 0.23 -24.18 -3.67
C THR A 113 0.03 -22.75 -3.15
N ASN A 114 -0.16 -21.78 -4.04
CA ASN A 114 -0.42 -20.38 -3.69
C ASN A 114 -1.94 -20.06 -3.58
N ASN A 115 -2.80 -21.05 -3.82
CA ASN A 115 -4.25 -20.84 -3.82
C ASN A 115 -4.77 -20.56 -2.40
N GLY A 116 -5.56 -19.51 -2.23
CA GLY A 116 -6.10 -19.07 -0.94
C GLY A 116 -5.15 -18.22 -0.09
N HIS A 117 -3.93 -17.98 -0.55
CA HIS A 117 -2.94 -17.22 0.20
C HIS A 117 -2.96 -15.72 -0.08
N ALA A 118 -2.64 -14.92 0.97
CA ALA A 118 -2.37 -13.51 0.84
C ALA A 118 -0.89 -13.25 0.50
N PHE A 119 -0.65 -12.15 -0.21
CA PHE A 119 0.68 -11.67 -0.60
C PHE A 119 0.77 -10.16 -0.44
N ASN A 120 1.81 -9.70 0.25
CA ASN A 120 2.14 -8.30 0.40
C ASN A 120 3.03 -7.82 -0.75
N PHE A 121 2.66 -6.68 -1.33
CA PHE A 121 3.43 -5.96 -2.34
C PHE A 121 3.79 -4.59 -1.79
N GLY A 122 5.02 -4.43 -1.34
CA GLY A 122 5.54 -3.19 -0.75
C GLY A 122 6.91 -2.83 -1.36
N PRO A 123 7.44 -1.63 -1.08
CA PRO A 123 8.72 -1.20 -1.61
C PRO A 123 9.88 -2.10 -1.12
N LYS A 124 11.04 -1.95 -1.74
CA LYS A 124 12.28 -2.60 -1.28
C LYS A 124 12.52 -2.29 0.20
N LYS A 125 13.16 -3.23 0.90
CA LYS A 125 13.56 -3.03 2.30
C LYS A 125 14.32 -1.71 2.45
N ASN A 126 14.01 -0.95 3.50
CA ASN A 126 14.58 0.37 3.82
C ASN A 126 14.24 1.50 2.82
N GLN A 127 13.26 1.30 1.93
CA GLN A 127 12.76 2.32 1.02
C GLN A 127 11.50 3.06 1.55
N ASP A 128 11.04 2.71 2.75
CA ASP A 128 9.96 3.46 3.40
C ASP A 128 10.44 4.88 3.72
N LYS A 129 9.65 5.86 3.33
CA LYS A 129 9.98 7.28 3.50
C LYS A 129 8.86 8.03 4.20
N THR A 130 9.23 9.12 4.86
CA THR A 130 8.25 9.99 5.53
C THR A 130 7.43 10.77 4.51
N VAL A 131 6.26 11.25 4.93
CA VAL A 131 5.47 12.21 4.14
C VAL A 131 6.30 13.44 3.79
N ASN A 132 7.12 13.92 4.73
CA ASN A 132 8.01 15.05 4.49
C ASN A 132 9.03 14.77 3.37
N SER A 133 9.64 13.58 3.37
CA SER A 133 10.55 13.17 2.29
C SER A 133 9.85 13.16 0.93
N LEU A 134 8.61 12.69 0.88
CA LEU A 134 7.80 12.70 -0.35
C LEU A 134 7.55 14.12 -0.86
N LEU A 135 7.21 15.06 0.02
CA LEU A 135 6.98 16.45 -0.36
C LEU A 135 8.25 17.13 -0.88
N PHE A 136 9.38 16.90 -0.23
CA PHE A 136 10.67 17.45 -0.69
C PHE A 136 11.08 16.85 -2.04
N GLU A 137 10.86 15.57 -2.27
CA GLU A 137 11.11 14.95 -3.56
C GLU A 137 10.20 15.53 -4.64
N SER A 138 8.90 15.66 -4.37
CA SER A 138 7.92 16.25 -5.27
C SER A 138 8.26 17.71 -5.64
N LYS A 139 8.84 18.46 -4.69
CA LYS A 139 9.25 19.86 -4.93
C LYS A 139 10.34 19.98 -5.98
N LYS A 140 11.19 18.99 -6.17
CA LYS A 140 12.22 19.01 -7.23
C LYS A 140 11.59 19.05 -8.63
N HIS A 141 10.40 18.47 -8.78
CA HIS A 141 9.65 18.40 -10.04
C HIS A 141 8.54 19.46 -10.15
N TRP A 142 8.23 20.15 -9.03
CA TRP A 142 7.24 21.22 -8.96
C TRP A 142 7.77 22.38 -8.11
N ILE A 143 8.54 23.29 -8.71
CA ILE A 143 9.29 24.34 -8.03
C ILE A 143 8.40 25.21 -7.12
N SER A 144 7.18 25.52 -7.55
CA SER A 144 6.21 26.32 -6.79
C SER A 144 5.46 25.53 -5.71
N ALA A 145 5.79 24.26 -5.46
CA ALA A 145 5.16 23.43 -4.43
C ALA A 145 5.29 24.08 -3.04
N LYS A 146 4.14 24.19 -2.35
CA LYS A 146 4.03 24.80 -1.02
C LYS A 146 3.17 23.92 -0.11
N TRP A 147 3.57 23.81 1.15
CA TRP A 147 2.79 23.11 2.17
C TRP A 147 2.88 23.77 3.53
N LEU A 148 1.87 23.52 4.35
CA LEU A 148 1.80 23.95 5.74
C LEU A 148 1.59 22.73 6.62
N PHE A 149 2.27 22.67 7.75
CA PHE A 149 2.04 21.64 8.75
C PHE A 149 0.92 22.10 9.67
N LYS A 150 -0.22 21.40 9.60
CA LYS A 150 -1.37 21.63 10.47
C LYS A 150 -1.68 20.37 11.25
N LYS A 151 -1.32 20.35 12.54
CA LYS A 151 -1.65 19.25 13.42
C LYS A 151 -3.16 19.10 13.52
N ASP A 152 -3.66 17.93 13.14
CA ASP A 152 -5.06 17.59 13.28
C ASP A 152 -5.16 16.37 14.21
N LYS A 153 -5.84 16.56 15.35
CA LYS A 153 -6.02 15.52 16.37
C LYS A 153 -7.29 14.69 16.14
N SER A 154 -8.13 15.05 15.18
CA SER A 154 -9.42 14.40 14.94
C SER A 154 -9.30 13.01 14.31
N PHE A 155 -8.13 12.66 13.76
CA PHE A 155 -7.88 11.35 13.13
C PHE A 155 -6.71 10.63 13.79
N ALA A 156 -6.97 9.41 14.24
CA ALA A 156 -5.91 8.50 14.66
C ALA A 156 -5.16 7.99 13.42
N GLU A 157 -3.95 8.51 13.20
CA GLU A 157 -3.10 8.11 12.08
C GLU A 157 -1.82 7.47 12.60
N SER A 158 -1.47 6.28 12.14
CA SER A 158 -0.25 5.62 12.58
C SER A 158 1.00 6.36 12.12
N SER A 159 2.04 6.37 12.94
CA SER A 159 3.31 6.99 12.62
C SER A 159 4.18 6.12 11.73
N LEU A 160 4.03 4.79 11.82
CA LEU A 160 4.81 3.82 11.07
C LEU A 160 3.92 2.79 10.40
N LEU A 161 3.99 2.71 9.08
CA LEU A 161 3.45 1.62 8.29
C LEU A 161 4.53 1.09 7.36
N LYS A 162 4.86 -0.20 7.49
CA LYS A 162 5.80 -0.93 6.63
C LYS A 162 5.20 -2.25 6.20
N LEU A 163 5.55 -2.71 5.00
CA LEU A 163 5.18 -4.02 4.51
C LEU A 163 6.41 -4.91 4.32
N ASN A 164 6.27 -6.16 4.69
CA ASN A 164 7.24 -7.21 4.41
C ASN A 164 6.76 -8.02 3.19
N SER A 165 7.50 -7.90 2.08
CA SER A 165 7.18 -8.58 0.82
C SER A 165 8.00 -9.86 0.61
N SER A 166 8.64 -10.39 1.64
CA SER A 166 9.51 -11.58 1.53
C SER A 166 8.79 -12.80 0.97
N LYS A 167 7.50 -12.97 1.25
CA LYS A 167 6.69 -14.05 0.70
C LYS A 167 6.52 -13.91 -0.81
N ALA A 168 6.17 -12.72 -1.29
CA ALA A 168 6.08 -12.43 -2.72
C ALA A 168 7.42 -12.63 -3.43
N ASN A 169 8.52 -12.17 -2.83
CA ASN A 169 9.87 -12.37 -3.37
C ASN A 169 10.20 -13.86 -3.52
N LYS A 170 9.96 -14.66 -2.48
CA LYS A 170 10.30 -16.09 -2.46
C LYS A 170 9.39 -16.94 -3.35
N LYS A 171 8.07 -16.75 -3.23
CA LYS A 171 7.07 -17.61 -3.86
C LYS A 171 6.73 -17.19 -5.29
N LEU A 172 6.70 -15.88 -5.56
CA LEU A 172 6.32 -15.34 -6.86
C LEU A 172 7.52 -14.84 -7.67
N LYS A 173 8.73 -14.80 -7.07
CA LYS A 173 9.91 -14.15 -7.68
C LYS A 173 9.61 -12.72 -8.13
N TRP A 174 8.79 -12.03 -7.34
CA TRP A 174 8.47 -10.63 -7.56
C TRP A 174 9.42 -9.74 -6.76
N PHE A 175 9.99 -8.76 -7.42
CA PHE A 175 10.89 -7.77 -6.84
C PHE A 175 10.55 -6.41 -7.42
N ASN A 176 10.65 -5.37 -6.59
CA ASN A 176 10.53 -4.00 -7.08
C ASN A 176 11.70 -3.66 -8.01
N SER A 177 11.39 -3.00 -9.11
CA SER A 177 12.38 -2.42 -10.02
C SER A 177 12.74 -1.01 -9.59
N LEU A 178 11.72 -0.19 -9.30
CA LEU A 178 11.88 1.22 -8.97
C LEU A 178 12.28 1.43 -7.51
N SER A 179 13.07 2.48 -7.27
CA SER A 179 13.34 3.04 -5.95
C SER A 179 12.32 4.14 -5.63
N PHE A 180 12.41 4.70 -4.41
CA PHE A 180 11.57 5.83 -4.01
C PHE A 180 11.81 7.09 -4.86
N PHE A 181 13.01 7.26 -5.41
CA PHE A 181 13.41 8.46 -6.16
C PHE A 181 13.06 8.38 -7.66
N GLU A 182 12.69 7.23 -8.15
CA GLU A 182 12.20 6.95 -9.50
C GLU A 182 10.67 6.94 -9.56
#